data_60ec1478bed5e7b44d64f2e593cc8563
#
_entry.id   60ec1478bed5e7b44d64f2e593cc8563
#
_cell.length_a   1.000
_cell.length_b   1.000
_cell.length_c   1.000
_cell.angle_alpha   90.00
_cell.angle_beta   90.00
_cell.angle_gamma   90.00
#
_symmetry.space_group_name_H-M   'P 1'
#
loop_
_entity.id
_entity.type
_entity.pdbx_description
1 polymer ?
#
loop_
_entity_poly.entity_id
_entity_poly.type
_entity_poly.pdbx_seq_one_letter_code
_entity_poly.pdbx_strand_id
1 'polypeptide(L)'
;PGCSFCMIVEKDMPDMVYAGAVRSKYARARVLSIDTSLAEALPGVLGVLTAKDVPVNKVGHIVMDWDVMIGEGEITRMVGDAICLVVAESAYILEKAKALVKVAYEPLKPVTNVREAALEDAPKVHSGGNLCARRHIVRGDPEGAMREAKYTVSARFSTPFTEHAFLEPECAVALPYKGGVKILSTDQGAYATRHEVA
;
A
#
# COMPACT_ATOMS: atom_id res chain seq x y z
N PRO A 1 18.86 4.24 -9.73
CA PRO A 1 18.26 4.28 -11.06
C PRO A 1 16.81 4.73 -10.90
N GLY A 2 16.52 5.97 -11.34
CA GLY A 2 15.17 6.53 -11.30
C GLY A 2 14.30 5.94 -12.41
N CYS A 3 12.99 6.05 -12.23
CA CYS A 3 12.01 5.75 -13.27
C CYS A 3 12.26 6.65 -14.49
N SER A 4 12.27 6.08 -15.70
CA SER A 4 12.48 6.83 -16.95
C SER A 4 11.47 7.97 -17.11
N PHE A 5 10.23 7.74 -16.68
CA PHE A 5 9.16 8.75 -16.68
C PHE A 5 9.48 9.93 -15.76
N CYS A 6 9.94 9.65 -14.53
CA CYS A 6 10.33 10.71 -13.59
C CYS A 6 11.50 11.54 -14.14
N MET A 7 12.49 10.93 -14.76
CA MET A 7 13.62 11.65 -15.36
C MET A 7 13.22 12.55 -16.53
N ILE A 8 12.21 12.17 -17.31
CA ILE A 8 11.68 12.99 -18.40
C ILE A 8 10.98 14.23 -17.82
N VAL A 9 10.14 14.04 -16.79
CA VAL A 9 9.38 15.12 -16.16
C VAL A 9 10.28 16.08 -15.40
N GLU A 10 11.34 15.58 -14.72
CA GLU A 10 12.31 16.39 -13.99
C GLU A 10 13.00 17.44 -14.87
N LYS A 11 13.25 17.11 -16.13
CA LYS A 11 13.88 18.00 -17.09
C LYS A 11 13.05 19.26 -17.40
N ASP A 12 11.73 19.13 -17.33
CA ASP A 12 10.77 20.18 -17.69
C ASP A 12 10.21 20.90 -16.45
N MET A 13 10.61 20.49 -15.24
CA MET A 13 10.11 21.02 -13.96
C MET A 13 11.27 21.31 -12.99
N PRO A 14 11.98 22.43 -13.17
CA PRO A 14 13.20 22.73 -12.41
C PRO A 14 12.98 22.92 -10.90
N ASP A 15 11.76 23.26 -10.47
CA ASP A 15 11.41 23.48 -9.06
C ASP A 15 10.72 22.25 -8.43
N MET A 16 10.87 21.08 -9.02
CA MET A 16 10.27 19.85 -8.54
C MET A 16 10.88 19.41 -7.22
N VAL A 17 10.04 19.03 -6.25
CA VAL A 17 10.45 18.43 -4.99
C VAL A 17 10.24 16.92 -5.02
N TYR A 18 10.92 16.21 -4.15
CA TYR A 18 10.89 14.76 -4.07
C TYR A 18 10.13 14.30 -2.83
N ALA A 19 9.22 13.37 -3.00
CA ALA A 19 8.47 12.77 -1.91
C ALA A 19 8.69 11.26 -1.86
N GLY A 20 8.81 10.71 -0.65
CA GLY A 20 9.00 9.27 -0.49
C GLY A 20 8.54 8.78 0.87
N ALA A 21 7.89 7.61 0.88
CA ALA A 21 7.37 7.02 2.09
C ALA A 21 8.45 6.31 2.91
N VAL A 22 8.40 6.50 4.23
CA VAL A 22 9.01 5.61 5.22
C VAL A 22 8.07 4.43 5.41
N ARG A 23 8.57 3.21 5.23
CA ARG A 23 7.74 2.01 5.18
C ARG A 23 8.02 1.08 6.35
N SER A 24 6.98 0.39 6.81
CA SER A 24 7.10 -0.63 7.84
C SER A 24 7.96 -1.82 7.38
N LYS A 25 8.83 -2.27 8.28
CA LYS A 25 9.59 -3.53 8.13
C LYS A 25 8.86 -4.75 8.71
N TYR A 26 7.74 -4.53 9.39
CA TYR A 26 6.96 -5.58 10.01
C TYR A 26 5.70 -5.88 9.22
N ALA A 27 5.42 -7.16 9.03
CA ALA A 27 4.18 -7.61 8.40
C ALA A 27 2.96 -7.32 9.28
N ARG A 28 3.12 -7.38 10.61
CA ARG A 28 2.09 -7.00 11.58
C ARG A 28 2.75 -6.49 12.85
N ALA A 29 2.53 -5.23 13.15
CA ALA A 29 3.02 -4.57 14.36
C ALA A 29 2.13 -3.38 14.70
N ARG A 30 1.98 -3.08 15.98
CA ARG A 30 1.40 -1.81 16.42
C ARG A 30 2.46 -0.72 16.34
N VAL A 31 2.14 0.40 15.71
CA VAL A 31 2.98 1.59 15.72
C VAL A 31 2.79 2.30 17.06
N LEU A 32 3.85 2.36 17.86
CA LEU A 32 3.81 2.97 19.19
C LEU A 32 4.09 4.47 19.13
N SER A 33 5.08 4.87 18.32
CA SER A 33 5.41 6.29 18.11
C SER A 33 6.12 6.48 16.78
N ILE A 34 6.00 7.70 16.23
CA ILE A 34 6.67 8.15 15.01
C ILE A 34 7.41 9.45 15.36
N ASP A 35 8.74 9.39 15.44
CA ASP A 35 9.59 10.56 15.71
C ASP A 35 10.21 11.02 14.38
N THR A 36 9.76 12.17 13.90
CA THR A 36 10.18 12.82 12.65
C THR A 36 11.18 13.97 12.88
N SER A 37 11.45 14.32 14.13
CA SER A 37 12.18 15.53 14.52
C SER A 37 13.56 15.67 13.88
N LEU A 38 14.33 14.58 13.80
CA LEU A 38 15.64 14.59 13.16
C LEU A 38 15.56 14.71 11.64
N ALA A 39 14.51 14.15 11.03
CA ALA A 39 14.29 14.28 9.60
C ALA A 39 13.87 15.70 9.23
N GLU A 40 12.96 16.30 9.98
CA GLU A 40 12.51 17.68 9.79
C GLU A 40 13.62 18.71 10.00
N ALA A 41 14.56 18.45 10.92
CA ALA A 41 15.70 19.32 11.19
C ALA A 41 16.80 19.25 10.10
N LEU A 42 16.75 18.29 9.18
CA LEU A 42 17.75 18.15 8.13
C LEU A 42 17.56 19.25 7.06
N PRO A 43 18.59 20.07 6.77
CA PRO A 43 18.51 21.08 5.72
C PRO A 43 18.10 20.50 4.36
N GLY A 44 17.13 21.15 3.71
CA GLY A 44 16.56 20.74 2.44
C GLY A 44 15.39 19.74 2.57
N VAL A 45 14.96 19.40 3.79
CA VAL A 45 13.67 18.76 4.05
C VAL A 45 12.61 19.84 4.15
N LEU A 46 11.54 19.70 3.41
CA LEU A 46 10.43 20.66 3.33
C LEU A 46 9.30 20.30 4.30
N GLY A 47 9.21 19.04 4.70
CA GLY A 47 8.25 18.57 5.69
C GLY A 47 8.15 17.05 5.73
N VAL A 48 7.49 16.56 6.79
CA VAL A 48 7.13 15.15 6.95
C VAL A 48 5.64 15.09 7.25
N LEU A 49 4.91 14.36 6.41
CA LEU A 49 3.47 14.14 6.55
C LEU A 49 3.21 12.78 7.19
N THR A 50 2.23 12.72 8.07
CA THR A 50 1.79 11.50 8.77
C THR A 50 0.32 11.22 8.48
N ALA A 51 -0.23 10.13 9.00
CA ALA A 51 -1.65 9.81 8.88
C ALA A 51 -2.58 10.95 9.33
N LYS A 52 -2.13 11.84 10.23
CA LYS A 52 -2.89 12.99 10.73
C LYS A 52 -3.06 14.10 9.68
N ASP A 53 -2.17 14.14 8.70
CA ASP A 53 -2.14 15.17 7.67
C ASP A 53 -2.96 14.77 6.44
N VAL A 54 -3.45 13.53 6.38
CA VAL A 54 -4.28 13.00 5.29
C VAL A 54 -5.76 13.18 5.64
N PRO A 55 -6.51 14.02 4.92
CA PRO A 55 -7.91 14.30 5.24
C PRO A 55 -8.80 13.06 5.28
N VAL A 56 -8.62 12.14 4.34
CA VAL A 56 -9.29 10.84 4.28
C VAL A 56 -8.22 9.76 4.17
N ASN A 57 -7.80 9.22 5.31
CA ASN A 57 -6.71 8.22 5.38
C ASN A 57 -7.21 6.80 5.07
N LYS A 58 -8.15 6.65 4.13
CA LYS A 58 -8.68 5.36 3.69
C LYS A 58 -8.84 5.34 2.19
N VAL A 59 -8.29 4.32 1.57
CA VAL A 59 -8.43 4.02 0.15
C VAL A 59 -8.88 2.58 -0.05
N GLY A 60 -9.30 2.24 -1.23
CA GLY A 60 -9.67 0.88 -1.61
C GLY A 60 -10.52 0.84 -2.86
N HIS A 61 -10.38 -0.21 -3.63
CA HIS A 61 -11.08 -0.35 -4.90
C HIS A 61 -12.54 -0.82 -4.74
N ILE A 62 -12.78 -1.75 -3.82
CA ILE A 62 -14.12 -2.32 -3.55
C ILE A 62 -14.59 -1.94 -2.16
N VAL A 63 -13.68 -1.98 -1.18
CA VAL A 63 -13.93 -1.59 0.20
C VAL A 63 -12.87 -0.56 0.60
N MET A 64 -13.30 0.60 1.08
CA MET A 64 -12.43 1.70 1.49
C MET A 64 -11.90 1.44 2.90
N ASP A 65 -11.08 0.42 3.08
CA ASP A 65 -10.58 -0.02 4.38
C ASP A 65 -9.06 -0.14 4.48
N TRP A 66 -8.34 0.29 3.44
CA TRP A 66 -6.88 0.34 3.43
C TRP A 66 -6.38 1.72 3.86
N ASP A 67 -5.46 1.77 4.83
CA ASP A 67 -4.89 3.04 5.28
C ASP A 67 -3.84 3.55 4.28
N VAL A 68 -3.91 4.84 3.93
CA VAL A 68 -2.88 5.51 3.13
C VAL A 68 -1.55 5.53 3.89
N MET A 69 -1.62 5.88 5.17
CA MET A 69 -0.50 5.80 6.12
C MET A 69 -0.98 5.23 7.45
N ILE A 70 -0.16 4.38 8.08
CA ILE A 70 -0.44 3.81 9.40
C ILE A 70 -0.04 4.81 10.47
N GLY A 71 -1.00 5.24 11.25
CA GLY A 71 -0.80 6.17 12.35
C GLY A 71 -0.34 5.51 13.66
N GLU A 72 0.02 6.35 14.65
CA GLU A 72 0.32 5.90 16.00
C GLU A 72 -0.90 5.22 16.64
N GLY A 73 -0.68 4.09 17.28
CA GLY A 73 -1.71 3.22 17.87
C GLY A 73 -2.32 2.21 16.88
N GLU A 74 -2.14 2.41 15.58
CA GLU A 74 -2.65 1.53 14.54
C GLU A 74 -1.72 0.33 14.27
N ILE A 75 -2.22 -0.67 13.54
CA ILE A 75 -1.52 -1.92 13.26
C ILE A 75 -1.22 -2.04 11.77
N THR A 76 0.04 -2.30 11.43
CA THR A 76 0.45 -2.61 10.06
C THR A 76 -0.16 -3.92 9.59
N ARG A 77 -0.44 -4.03 8.29
CA ARG A 77 -1.09 -5.19 7.67
C ARG A 77 -0.14 -5.99 6.78
N MET A 78 0.90 -5.31 6.26
CA MET A 78 1.92 -5.95 5.42
C MET A 78 3.29 -5.28 5.63
N VAL A 79 4.34 -5.96 5.21
CA VAL A 79 5.65 -5.33 5.04
C VAL A 79 5.54 -4.28 3.94
N GLY A 80 5.98 -3.06 4.22
CA GLY A 80 5.92 -1.98 3.24
C GLY A 80 4.76 -1.00 3.43
N ASP A 81 3.86 -1.21 4.40
CA ASP A 81 2.86 -0.18 4.76
C ASP A 81 3.53 1.16 5.02
N ALA A 82 2.99 2.23 4.44
CA ALA A 82 3.51 3.57 4.63
C ALA A 82 3.22 4.07 6.05
N ILE A 83 4.22 4.69 6.68
CA ILE A 83 4.13 5.26 8.03
C ILE A 83 4.09 6.77 7.98
N CYS A 84 4.96 7.37 7.18
CA CYS A 84 4.98 8.81 6.91
C CYS A 84 5.55 9.06 5.52
N LEU A 85 5.30 10.27 5.00
CA LEU A 85 5.81 10.75 3.73
C LEU A 85 6.80 11.90 3.99
N VAL A 86 8.04 11.73 3.58
CA VAL A 86 9.06 12.78 3.66
C VAL A 86 9.09 13.54 2.33
N VAL A 87 9.17 14.86 2.39
CA VAL A 87 9.30 15.76 1.24
C VAL A 87 10.60 16.52 1.33
N ALA A 88 11.41 16.52 0.28
CA ALA A 88 12.73 17.12 0.25
C ALA A 88 13.07 17.74 -1.12
N GLU A 89 14.03 18.67 -1.14
CA GLU A 89 14.48 19.38 -2.35
C GLU A 89 15.24 18.49 -3.34
N SER A 90 15.75 17.33 -2.90
CA SER A 90 16.45 16.39 -3.76
C SER A 90 16.27 14.95 -3.32
N ALA A 91 16.42 14.01 -4.25
CA ALA A 91 16.37 12.58 -3.96
C ALA A 91 17.43 12.14 -2.93
N TYR A 92 18.61 12.78 -2.94
CA TYR A 92 19.67 12.48 -1.99
C TYR A 92 19.29 12.89 -0.56
N ILE A 93 18.74 14.09 -0.38
CA ILE A 93 18.26 14.59 0.93
C ILE A 93 17.09 13.73 1.40
N LEU A 94 16.17 13.39 0.50
CA LEU A 94 15.03 12.51 0.78
C LEU A 94 15.47 11.18 1.41
N GLU A 95 16.41 10.47 0.78
CA GLU A 95 16.88 9.18 1.31
C GLU A 95 17.58 9.30 2.67
N LYS A 96 18.35 10.38 2.87
CA LYS A 96 18.93 10.68 4.19
C LYS A 96 17.86 10.96 5.23
N ALA A 97 16.88 11.78 4.92
CA ALA A 97 15.81 12.15 5.83
C ALA A 97 14.95 10.94 6.22
N LYS A 98 14.60 10.09 5.27
CA LYS A 98 13.88 8.83 5.55
C LYS A 98 14.61 7.94 6.56
N ALA A 99 15.94 7.87 6.48
CA ALA A 99 16.76 7.10 7.41
C ALA A 99 16.81 7.70 8.85
N LEU A 100 16.49 8.98 9.02
CA LEU A 100 16.46 9.66 10.32
C LEU A 100 15.12 9.53 11.05
N VAL A 101 14.05 9.15 10.35
CA VAL A 101 12.75 8.88 10.98
C VAL A 101 12.86 7.66 11.87
N LYS A 102 12.43 7.79 13.13
CA LYS A 102 12.42 6.70 14.09
C LYS A 102 10.99 6.26 14.37
N VAL A 103 10.72 4.98 14.18
CA VAL A 103 9.41 4.40 14.46
C VAL A 103 9.57 3.29 15.50
N ALA A 104 8.84 3.41 16.60
CA ALA A 104 8.76 2.36 17.60
C ALA A 104 7.59 1.42 17.28
N TYR A 105 7.85 0.12 17.36
CA TYR A 105 6.87 -0.90 17.04
C TYR A 105 6.74 -1.92 18.17
N GLU A 106 5.53 -2.40 18.38
CA GLU A 106 5.22 -3.63 19.10
C GLU A 106 4.92 -4.73 18.06
N PRO A 107 5.86 -5.67 17.82
CA PRO A 107 5.63 -6.75 16.88
C PRO A 107 4.47 -7.66 17.30
N LEU A 108 3.61 -8.01 16.38
CA LEU A 108 2.46 -8.89 16.57
C LEU A 108 2.57 -10.11 15.66
N LYS A 109 1.88 -11.21 16.03
CA LYS A 109 1.83 -12.41 15.18
C LYS A 109 1.22 -12.06 13.82
N PRO A 110 1.96 -12.21 12.70
CA PRO A 110 1.41 -11.96 11.36
C PRO A 110 0.48 -13.10 10.92
N VAL A 111 -0.40 -12.79 9.97
CA VAL A 111 -1.25 -13.78 9.29
C VAL A 111 -0.64 -14.04 7.91
N THR A 112 0.07 -15.14 7.76
CA THR A 112 0.84 -15.46 6.55
C THR A 112 0.36 -16.71 5.83
N ASN A 113 -0.65 -17.38 6.37
CA ASN A 113 -1.19 -18.61 5.82
C ASN A 113 -2.71 -18.52 5.68
N VAL A 114 -3.23 -18.81 4.48
CA VAL A 114 -4.65 -18.73 4.18
C VAL A 114 -5.51 -19.66 5.05
N ARG A 115 -5.00 -20.80 5.47
CA ARG A 115 -5.73 -21.74 6.34
C ARG A 115 -5.81 -21.23 7.77
N GLU A 116 -4.70 -20.64 8.28
CA GLU A 116 -4.73 -19.97 9.57
C GLU A 116 -5.65 -18.76 9.56
N ALA A 117 -5.64 -17.97 8.46
CA ALA A 117 -6.50 -16.81 8.29
C ALA A 117 -7.99 -17.14 8.34
N ALA A 118 -8.37 -18.37 7.98
CA ALA A 118 -9.76 -18.84 7.98
C ALA A 118 -10.27 -19.34 9.34
N LEU A 119 -9.40 -19.47 10.34
CA LEU A 119 -9.81 -19.86 11.70
C LEU A 119 -10.61 -18.74 12.38
N GLU A 120 -11.56 -19.11 13.24
CA GLU A 120 -12.40 -18.14 13.95
C GLU A 120 -11.61 -17.23 14.90
N ASP A 121 -10.54 -17.76 15.50
CA ASP A 121 -9.65 -17.07 16.43
C ASP A 121 -8.47 -16.38 15.73
N ALA A 122 -8.39 -16.43 14.41
CA ALA A 122 -7.33 -15.78 13.66
C ALA A 122 -7.33 -14.27 13.87
N PRO A 123 -6.16 -13.64 14.01
CA PRO A 123 -6.07 -12.20 14.03
C PRO A 123 -6.67 -11.61 12.75
N LYS A 124 -7.60 -10.66 12.91
CA LYS A 124 -8.20 -9.97 11.76
C LYS A 124 -7.19 -9.00 11.13
N VAL A 125 -7.04 -9.06 9.82
CA VAL A 125 -6.21 -8.14 9.03
C VAL A 125 -6.99 -6.86 8.72
N HIS A 126 -8.27 -6.99 8.39
CA HIS A 126 -9.20 -5.88 8.20
C HIS A 126 -10.34 -5.94 9.21
N SER A 127 -11.04 -4.84 9.44
CA SER A 127 -12.16 -4.75 10.38
C SER A 127 -13.26 -5.78 10.09
N GLY A 128 -13.51 -6.07 8.80
CA GLY A 128 -14.46 -7.08 8.35
C GLY A 128 -13.96 -8.54 8.49
N GLY A 129 -12.68 -8.74 8.85
CA GLY A 129 -12.06 -10.06 8.98
C GLY A 129 -11.08 -10.38 7.84
N ASN A 130 -10.84 -11.67 7.61
CA ASN A 130 -9.83 -12.16 6.65
C ASN A 130 -10.43 -12.69 5.34
N LEU A 131 -11.76 -12.69 5.20
CA LEU A 131 -12.43 -13.11 3.98
C LEU A 131 -12.64 -11.91 3.06
N CYS A 132 -11.82 -11.79 2.02
CA CYS A 132 -11.89 -10.69 1.06
C CYS A 132 -13.22 -10.69 0.28
N ALA A 133 -13.62 -11.85 -0.27
CA ALA A 133 -14.87 -11.98 -1.02
C ALA A 133 -15.33 -13.44 -1.09
N ARG A 134 -16.65 -13.63 -1.17
CA ARG A 134 -17.24 -14.91 -1.48
C ARG A 134 -18.15 -14.75 -2.70
N ARG A 135 -17.92 -15.57 -3.72
CA ARG A 135 -18.80 -15.67 -4.90
C ARG A 135 -19.28 -17.11 -5.02
N HIS A 136 -20.58 -17.28 -5.19
CA HIS A 136 -21.19 -18.59 -5.35
C HIS A 136 -22.08 -18.54 -6.58
N ILE A 137 -21.68 -19.27 -7.61
CA ILE A 137 -22.41 -19.37 -8.88
C ILE A 137 -22.78 -20.83 -9.07
N VAL A 138 -24.05 -21.12 -9.20
CA VAL A 138 -24.59 -22.49 -9.44
C VAL A 138 -25.45 -22.45 -10.69
N ARG A 139 -25.24 -23.44 -11.55
CA ARG A 139 -26.08 -23.70 -12.72
C ARG A 139 -26.47 -25.18 -12.76
N GLY A 140 -27.77 -25.48 -12.78
CA GLY A 140 -28.29 -26.82 -12.71
C GLY A 140 -28.15 -27.46 -11.32
N ASP A 141 -28.01 -28.77 -11.27
CA ASP A 141 -27.78 -29.56 -10.07
C ASP A 141 -26.36 -30.18 -10.08
N PRO A 142 -25.34 -29.47 -9.63
CA PRO A 142 -23.96 -29.98 -9.63
C PRO A 142 -23.76 -31.15 -8.67
N GLU A 143 -24.50 -31.20 -7.57
CA GLU A 143 -24.38 -32.29 -6.60
C GLU A 143 -24.99 -33.57 -7.14
N GLY A 144 -26.17 -33.49 -7.81
CA GLY A 144 -26.78 -34.61 -8.52
C GLY A 144 -25.86 -35.13 -9.62
N ALA A 145 -25.34 -34.24 -10.45
CA ALA A 145 -24.41 -34.61 -11.52
C ALA A 145 -23.14 -35.31 -10.99
N MET A 146 -22.60 -34.88 -9.84
CA MET A 146 -21.45 -35.54 -9.20
C MET A 146 -21.80 -36.93 -8.66
N ARG A 147 -22.99 -37.13 -8.10
CA ARG A 147 -23.44 -38.45 -7.63
C ARG A 147 -23.67 -39.44 -8.77
N GLU A 148 -24.17 -38.97 -9.91
CA GLU A 148 -24.50 -39.79 -11.08
C GLU A 148 -23.30 -40.00 -12.03
N ALA A 149 -22.22 -39.27 -11.84
CA ALA A 149 -21.04 -39.35 -12.69
C ALA A 149 -20.38 -40.73 -12.62
N LYS A 150 -20.15 -41.33 -13.79
CA LYS A 150 -19.46 -42.62 -13.90
C LYS A 150 -18.04 -42.58 -13.35
N TYR A 151 -17.38 -41.43 -13.48
CA TYR A 151 -16.01 -41.18 -12.98
C TYR A 151 -15.96 -39.82 -12.32
N THR A 152 -15.34 -39.75 -11.16
CA THR A 152 -15.01 -38.48 -10.46
C THR A 152 -13.52 -38.43 -10.19
N VAL A 153 -12.92 -37.26 -10.34
CA VAL A 153 -11.53 -37.01 -10.04
C VAL A 153 -11.43 -35.85 -9.07
N SER A 154 -10.64 -36.01 -8.02
CA SER A 154 -10.34 -34.97 -7.06
C SER A 154 -8.82 -34.74 -7.00
N ALA A 155 -8.40 -33.49 -7.07
CA ALA A 155 -6.99 -33.14 -7.00
C ALA A 155 -6.79 -31.84 -6.21
N ARG A 156 -5.62 -31.68 -5.63
CA ARG A 156 -5.18 -30.44 -4.98
C ARG A 156 -4.09 -29.80 -5.83
N PHE A 157 -4.29 -28.53 -6.13
CA PHE A 157 -3.31 -27.72 -6.88
C PHE A 157 -2.77 -26.63 -5.98
N SER A 158 -1.51 -26.27 -6.20
CA SER A 158 -0.84 -25.15 -5.54
C SER A 158 0.02 -24.42 -6.56
N THR A 159 -0.11 -23.08 -6.59
CA THR A 159 0.75 -22.21 -7.38
C THR A 159 1.65 -21.41 -6.45
N PRO A 160 2.90 -21.12 -6.83
CA PRO A 160 3.76 -20.22 -6.08
C PRO A 160 3.22 -18.79 -6.12
N PHE A 161 3.59 -18.01 -5.14
CA PHE A 161 3.46 -16.56 -5.22
C PHE A 161 4.43 -16.06 -6.31
N THR A 162 3.94 -15.25 -7.23
CA THR A 162 4.72 -14.78 -8.37
C THR A 162 4.51 -13.27 -8.53
N GLU A 163 5.61 -12.53 -8.58
CA GLU A 163 5.63 -11.10 -8.86
C GLU A 163 5.80 -10.86 -10.38
N HIS A 164 5.13 -9.85 -10.92
CA HIS A 164 5.22 -9.49 -12.33
C HIS A 164 6.60 -8.97 -12.75
N ALA A 165 7.33 -8.38 -11.79
CA ALA A 165 8.68 -7.83 -11.98
C ALA A 165 8.74 -6.83 -13.16
N PHE A 166 7.93 -5.78 -13.11
CA PHE A 166 7.93 -4.70 -14.11
C PHE A 166 9.32 -4.13 -14.32
N LEU A 167 9.65 -3.87 -15.58
CA LEU A 167 10.93 -3.28 -15.93
C LEU A 167 11.04 -1.83 -15.42
N GLU A 168 9.96 -1.09 -15.46
CA GLU A 168 9.89 0.32 -15.08
C GLU A 168 9.26 0.49 -13.70
N PRO A 169 9.96 1.11 -12.72
CA PRO A 169 9.40 1.43 -11.42
C PRO A 169 8.23 2.41 -11.53
N GLU A 170 7.26 2.27 -10.64
CA GLU A 170 6.13 3.17 -10.57
C GLU A 170 6.52 4.55 -10.03
N CYS A 171 5.87 5.58 -10.56
CA CYS A 171 6.10 6.97 -10.21
C CYS A 171 4.82 7.78 -10.38
N ALA A 172 4.68 8.80 -9.56
CA ALA A 172 3.63 9.81 -9.72
C ALA A 172 4.21 11.21 -9.54
N VAL A 173 3.71 12.16 -10.32
CA VAL A 173 4.04 13.58 -10.22
C VAL A 173 2.75 14.37 -10.08
N ALA A 174 2.68 15.21 -9.05
CA ALA A 174 1.56 16.10 -8.79
C ALA A 174 1.97 17.56 -9.02
N LEU A 175 1.12 18.32 -9.68
CA LEU A 175 1.35 19.74 -9.96
C LEU A 175 0.06 20.55 -9.84
N PRO A 176 0.11 21.82 -9.44
CA PRO A 176 -1.04 22.71 -9.41
C PRO A 176 -1.64 22.86 -10.82
N TYR A 177 -2.95 22.81 -10.95
CA TYR A 177 -3.64 22.96 -12.23
C TYR A 177 -5.06 23.49 -12.07
N LYS A 178 -5.33 24.68 -12.63
CA LYS A 178 -6.68 25.30 -12.69
C LYS A 178 -7.44 25.28 -11.35
N GLY A 179 -6.78 25.62 -10.25
CA GLY A 179 -7.39 25.63 -8.92
C GLY A 179 -7.53 24.25 -8.26
N GLY A 180 -6.96 23.21 -8.85
CA GLY A 180 -6.87 21.85 -8.34
C GLY A 180 -5.47 21.28 -8.50
N VAL A 181 -5.38 19.96 -8.63
CA VAL A 181 -4.13 19.23 -8.81
C VAL A 181 -4.22 18.37 -10.08
N LYS A 182 -3.18 18.41 -10.90
CA LYS A 182 -2.98 17.46 -11.99
C LYS A 182 -1.98 16.41 -11.54
N ILE A 183 -2.36 15.15 -11.68
CA ILE A 183 -1.49 14.01 -11.37
C ILE A 183 -1.11 13.30 -12.66
N LEU A 184 0.18 13.03 -12.82
CA LEU A 184 0.75 12.17 -13.85
C LEU A 184 1.23 10.92 -13.15
N SER A 185 0.69 9.77 -13.49
CA SER A 185 1.03 8.49 -12.86
C SER A 185 1.18 7.37 -13.88
N THR A 186 1.92 6.35 -13.54
CA THR A 186 2.19 5.16 -14.37
C THR A 186 1.18 4.03 -14.12
N ASP A 187 0.01 4.33 -13.56
CA ASP A 187 -1.03 3.34 -13.30
C ASP A 187 -1.82 2.94 -14.56
N GLN A 188 -2.58 1.85 -14.45
CA GLN A 188 -3.44 1.35 -15.53
C GLN A 188 -4.92 1.74 -15.36
N GLY A 189 -5.28 2.46 -14.28
CA GLY A 189 -6.65 2.76 -13.89
C GLY A 189 -6.92 4.24 -13.63
N ALA A 190 -6.77 5.12 -14.64
CA ALA A 190 -6.89 6.57 -14.49
C ALA A 190 -8.18 7.04 -13.77
N TYR A 191 -9.31 6.36 -13.96
CA TYR A 191 -10.55 6.70 -13.26
C TYR A 191 -10.53 6.30 -11.78
N ALA A 192 -9.93 5.15 -11.45
CA ALA A 192 -9.76 4.71 -10.06
C ALA A 192 -8.81 5.65 -9.33
N THR A 193 -7.66 5.95 -9.91
CA THR A 193 -6.69 6.91 -9.36
C THR A 193 -7.33 8.28 -9.14
N ARG A 194 -8.08 8.80 -10.12
CA ARG A 194 -8.79 10.06 -9.95
C ARG A 194 -9.78 10.03 -8.78
N HIS A 195 -10.48 8.92 -8.59
CA HIS A 195 -11.46 8.76 -7.50
C HIS A 195 -10.78 8.73 -6.13
N GLU A 196 -9.64 8.05 -6.04
CA GLU A 196 -8.91 7.90 -4.77
C GLU A 196 -8.15 9.16 -4.33
N VAL A 197 -7.78 10.03 -5.28
CA VAL A 197 -7.05 11.28 -4.98
C VAL A 197 -7.97 12.51 -4.87
N ALA A 198 -9.24 12.42 -5.19
CA ALA A 198 -10.21 13.51 -5.15
C ALA A 198 -10.88 13.62 -3.77
#